data_d59da082cd348ce9ce8cfe99ec0b94b0
#
_entry.id   d59da082cd348ce9ce8cfe99ec0b94b0
#
_cell.length_a   1.000
_cell.length_b   1.000
_cell.length_c   1.000
_cell.angle_alpha   90.00
_cell.angle_beta   90.00
_cell.angle_gamma   90.00
#
_symmetry.space_group_name_H-M   'P 1'
#
loop_
_entity.id
_entity.type
_entity.pdbx_description
1 polymer ?
#
loop_
_entity_poly.entity_id
_entity_poly.type
_entity_poly.pdbx_seq_one_letter_code
_entity_poly.pdbx_strand_id
1 'polypeptide(L)'
;MLIDHVNKSLIYPNLNGGIMLYISNLFDILGRIAFPLFAFFVVEGYFKTKNRTKYLLNLIIFGIISEVPFDMFTSATFFNPRFNNVMFSLALGLITIWIIDVLKTKMSRILWYFISLTIVAVMCLVAMFLAVDYDYHAIIIVYLLYVLYNKPVLSVILGYLSIIKELWAFLGFGFILMYN
;
A
#
# COMPACT_ATOMS: atom_id res chain seq x y z
N MET A 1 -8.79 -7.30 2.09
CA MET A 1 -9.60 -6.08 1.87
C MET A 1 -11.10 -6.36 1.92
N LEU A 2 -11.72 -7.19 1.05
CA LEU A 2 -13.17 -7.47 1.11
C LEU A 2 -13.64 -7.92 2.49
N ILE A 3 -12.94 -8.86 3.11
CA ILE A 3 -13.23 -9.38 4.45
C ILE A 3 -13.22 -8.26 5.50
N ASP A 4 -12.24 -7.36 5.46
CA ASP A 4 -12.15 -6.20 6.36
C ASP A 4 -13.33 -5.23 6.15
N HIS A 5 -13.70 -4.97 4.91
CA HIS A 5 -14.85 -4.11 4.61
C HIS A 5 -16.18 -4.73 5.06
N VAL A 6 -16.37 -6.03 4.83
CA VAL A 6 -17.52 -6.78 5.37
C VAL A 6 -17.55 -6.70 6.90
N ASN A 7 -16.40 -6.86 7.56
CA ASN A 7 -16.31 -6.72 9.01
C ASN A 7 -16.78 -5.34 9.48
N LYS A 8 -16.23 -4.27 8.93
CA LYS A 8 -16.51 -2.89 9.33
C LYS A 8 -17.95 -2.44 9.01
N SER A 9 -18.53 -2.95 7.90
CA SER A 9 -19.87 -2.53 7.47
C SER A 9 -21.01 -3.36 8.08
N LEU A 10 -20.80 -4.66 8.28
CA LEU A 10 -21.89 -5.58 8.68
C LEU A 10 -21.71 -6.17 10.07
N ILE A 11 -20.47 -6.56 10.44
CA ILE A 11 -20.25 -7.29 11.70
C ILE A 11 -20.03 -6.30 12.84
N TYR A 12 -19.09 -5.38 12.68
CA TYR A 12 -18.69 -4.44 13.73
C TYR A 12 -19.85 -3.57 14.27
N PRO A 13 -20.76 -3.00 13.43
CA PRO A 13 -21.90 -2.24 13.92
C PRO A 13 -22.95 -3.06 14.66
N ASN A 14 -22.97 -4.39 14.46
CA ASN A 14 -23.95 -5.32 15.03
C ASN A 14 -23.33 -6.25 16.09
N LEU A 15 -22.20 -5.85 16.70
CA LEU A 15 -21.55 -6.64 17.74
C LEU A 15 -22.41 -6.76 18.99
N ASN A 16 -22.91 -7.98 19.26
CA ASN A 16 -23.67 -8.31 20.47
C ASN A 16 -22.83 -9.14 21.48
N GLY A 17 -21.48 -9.14 21.32
CA GLY A 17 -20.57 -9.92 22.13
C GLY A 17 -20.41 -11.38 21.69
N GLY A 18 -19.74 -12.19 22.51
CA GLY A 18 -19.58 -13.62 22.25
C GLY A 18 -18.76 -13.94 20.99
N ILE A 19 -19.21 -14.92 20.21
CA ILE A 19 -18.50 -15.43 19.04
C ILE A 19 -18.34 -14.38 17.93
N MET A 20 -19.26 -13.44 17.81
CA MET A 20 -19.18 -12.35 16.83
C MET A 20 -17.98 -11.47 17.05
N LEU A 21 -17.58 -11.21 18.28
CA LEU A 21 -16.37 -10.44 18.61
C LEU A 21 -15.10 -11.15 18.11
N TYR A 22 -15.02 -12.47 18.29
CA TYR A 22 -13.88 -13.24 17.79
C TYR A 22 -13.80 -13.23 16.26
N ILE A 23 -14.95 -13.37 15.57
CA ILE A 23 -15.02 -13.29 14.11
C ILE A 23 -14.60 -11.91 13.62
N SER A 24 -15.09 -10.84 14.24
CA SER A 24 -14.71 -9.47 13.91
C SER A 24 -13.21 -9.23 14.07
N ASN A 25 -12.63 -9.65 15.19
CA ASN A 25 -11.18 -9.55 15.41
C ASN A 25 -10.37 -10.34 14.38
N LEU A 26 -10.81 -11.55 14.03
CA LEU A 26 -10.15 -12.36 12.99
C LEU A 26 -10.18 -11.66 11.63
N PHE A 27 -11.31 -11.07 11.26
CA PHE A 27 -11.47 -10.36 10.00
C PHE A 27 -10.63 -9.08 9.95
N ASP A 28 -10.49 -8.38 11.07
CA ASP A 28 -9.60 -7.23 11.18
C ASP A 28 -8.13 -7.64 10.98
N ILE A 29 -7.68 -8.70 11.63
CA ILE A 29 -6.33 -9.28 11.45
C ILE A 29 -6.08 -9.62 9.98
N LEU A 30 -7.01 -10.33 9.34
CA LEU A 30 -6.90 -10.69 7.92
C LEU A 30 -6.86 -9.46 7.00
N GLY A 31 -7.58 -8.40 7.36
CA GLY A 31 -7.54 -7.12 6.66
C GLY A 31 -6.15 -6.48 6.65
N ARG A 32 -5.46 -6.51 7.80
CA ARG A 32 -4.12 -5.91 7.97
C ARG A 32 -3.01 -6.64 7.22
N ILE A 33 -3.19 -7.92 6.92
CA ILE A 33 -2.25 -8.71 6.12
C ILE A 33 -2.20 -8.23 4.65
N ALA A 34 -3.31 -7.73 4.13
CA ALA A 34 -3.48 -7.47 2.71
C ALA A 34 -2.55 -6.37 2.18
N PHE A 35 -2.41 -5.25 2.90
CA PHE A 35 -1.67 -4.10 2.39
C PHE A 35 -0.18 -4.36 2.16
N PRO A 36 0.60 -4.96 3.09
CA PRO A 36 1.99 -5.32 2.83
C PRO A 36 2.16 -6.21 1.59
N LEU A 37 1.25 -7.16 1.39
CA LEU A 37 1.28 -8.04 0.22
C LEU A 37 1.01 -7.27 -1.08
N PHE A 38 0.04 -6.34 -1.10
CA PHE A 38 -0.20 -5.50 -2.28
C PHE A 38 0.99 -4.60 -2.59
N ALA A 39 1.60 -3.96 -1.58
CA ALA A 39 2.79 -3.16 -1.76
C ALA A 39 3.96 -3.99 -2.33
N PHE A 40 4.15 -5.21 -1.83
CA PHE A 40 5.12 -6.15 -2.37
C PHE A 40 4.82 -6.53 -3.82
N PHE A 41 3.57 -6.88 -4.15
CA PHE A 41 3.20 -7.22 -5.52
C PHE A 41 3.30 -6.04 -6.49
N VAL A 42 3.20 -4.80 -6.01
CA VAL A 42 3.50 -3.61 -6.83
C VAL A 42 4.98 -3.60 -7.24
N VAL A 43 5.89 -3.88 -6.31
CA VAL A 43 7.33 -3.92 -6.58
C VAL A 43 7.69 -5.13 -7.46
N GLU A 44 7.15 -6.31 -7.17
CA GLU A 44 7.30 -7.50 -8.01
C GLU A 44 6.79 -7.27 -9.44
N GLY A 45 5.60 -6.70 -9.54
CA GLY A 45 5.01 -6.34 -10.82
C GLY A 45 5.85 -5.33 -11.59
N TYR A 46 6.44 -4.35 -10.90
CA TYR A 46 7.35 -3.38 -11.50
C TYR A 46 8.56 -4.05 -12.17
N PHE A 47 9.19 -5.01 -11.50
CA PHE A 47 10.35 -5.73 -12.05
C PHE A 47 9.99 -6.74 -13.14
N LYS A 48 8.82 -7.39 -13.03
CA LYS A 48 8.40 -8.46 -13.95
C LYS A 48 7.60 -7.98 -15.16
N THR A 49 7.01 -6.78 -15.11
CA THR A 49 6.18 -6.29 -16.23
C THR A 49 7.01 -5.81 -17.41
N LYS A 50 6.57 -6.15 -18.63
CA LYS A 50 7.14 -5.61 -19.88
C LYS A 50 6.62 -4.20 -20.19
N ASN A 51 5.47 -3.80 -19.65
CA ASN A 51 4.83 -2.52 -19.94
C ASN A 51 4.39 -1.82 -18.65
N ARG A 52 5.27 -0.98 -18.12
CA ARG A 52 5.06 -0.21 -16.88
C ARG A 52 3.90 0.78 -17.00
N THR A 53 3.72 1.39 -18.16
CA THR A 53 2.60 2.31 -18.40
C THR A 53 1.26 1.58 -18.32
N LYS A 54 1.13 0.41 -18.96
CA LYS A 54 -0.09 -0.40 -18.87
C LYS A 54 -0.35 -0.83 -17.43
N TYR A 55 0.70 -1.17 -16.68
CA TYR A 55 0.58 -1.55 -15.27
C TYR A 55 0.04 -0.40 -14.42
N LEU A 56 0.62 0.81 -14.58
CA LEU A 56 0.14 2.01 -13.91
C LEU A 56 -1.30 2.34 -14.28
N LEU A 57 -1.63 2.32 -15.59
CA LEU A 57 -2.99 2.58 -16.05
C LEU A 57 -4.01 1.60 -15.46
N ASN A 58 -3.66 0.33 -15.34
CA ASN A 58 -4.54 -0.65 -14.69
C ASN A 58 -4.81 -0.29 -13.22
N LEU A 59 -3.78 0.10 -12.44
CA LEU A 59 -3.96 0.55 -11.05
C LEU A 59 -4.88 1.76 -10.97
N ILE A 60 -4.71 2.75 -11.86
CA ILE A 60 -5.54 3.97 -11.90
C ILE A 60 -6.98 3.62 -12.29
N ILE A 61 -7.18 2.81 -13.34
CA ILE A 61 -8.53 2.42 -13.81
C ILE A 61 -9.26 1.66 -12.69
N PHE A 62 -8.61 0.67 -12.07
CA PHE A 62 -9.20 -0.05 -10.94
C PHE A 62 -9.42 0.86 -9.74
N GLY A 63 -8.53 1.85 -9.51
CA GLY A 63 -8.72 2.89 -8.50
C GLY A 63 -10.03 3.66 -8.74
N ILE A 64 -10.24 4.16 -9.95
CA ILE A 64 -11.46 4.91 -10.31
C ILE A 64 -12.72 4.05 -10.18
N ILE A 65 -12.68 2.79 -10.64
CA ILE A 65 -13.83 1.87 -10.55
C ILE A 65 -14.16 1.55 -9.09
N SER A 66 -13.14 1.36 -8.26
CA SER A 66 -13.31 1.02 -6.84
C SER A 66 -13.59 2.21 -5.93
N GLU A 67 -13.49 3.45 -6.44
CA GLU A 67 -13.74 4.65 -5.64
C GLU A 67 -15.21 4.76 -5.20
N VAL A 68 -16.14 4.52 -6.10
CA VAL A 68 -17.58 4.59 -5.78
C VAL A 68 -17.96 3.63 -4.64
N PRO A 69 -17.67 2.30 -4.70
CA PRO A 69 -17.96 1.41 -3.59
C PRO A 69 -17.16 1.75 -2.32
N PHE A 70 -15.96 2.30 -2.46
CA PHE A 70 -15.13 2.72 -1.32
C PHE A 70 -15.75 3.94 -0.61
N ASP A 71 -16.18 4.94 -1.36
CA ASP A 71 -16.85 6.14 -0.81
C ASP A 71 -18.19 5.83 -0.16
N MET A 72 -18.97 4.97 -0.79
CA MET A 72 -20.23 4.48 -0.19
C MET A 72 -19.99 3.74 1.13
N PHE A 73 -18.87 3.02 1.24
CA PHE A 73 -18.49 2.32 2.44
C PHE A 73 -17.97 3.26 3.54
N THR A 74 -17.13 4.25 3.20
CA THR A 74 -16.43 5.09 4.19
C THR A 74 -17.25 6.31 4.63
N SER A 75 -18.06 6.87 3.74
CA SER A 75 -18.76 8.15 3.96
C SER A 75 -20.25 8.14 3.61
N ALA A 76 -20.80 6.98 3.18
CA ALA A 76 -22.17 6.82 2.71
C ALA A 76 -22.55 7.80 1.58
N THR A 77 -21.58 8.25 0.77
CA THR A 77 -21.75 9.14 -0.39
C THR A 77 -21.20 8.45 -1.64
N PHE A 78 -21.69 8.86 -2.83
CA PHE A 78 -21.17 8.32 -4.09
C PHE A 78 -19.80 8.89 -4.47
N PHE A 79 -19.42 10.04 -3.92
CA PHE A 79 -18.15 10.68 -4.20
C PHE A 79 -17.68 11.50 -2.99
N ASN A 80 -16.48 11.17 -2.50
CA ASN A 80 -15.83 11.87 -1.38
C ASN A 80 -14.33 12.09 -1.66
N PRO A 81 -13.92 13.22 -2.23
CA PRO A 81 -12.54 13.49 -2.59
C PRO A 81 -11.60 13.68 -1.39
N ARG A 82 -12.12 13.57 -0.15
CA ARG A 82 -11.32 13.75 1.07
C ARG A 82 -10.63 12.49 1.53
N PHE A 83 -10.95 11.35 0.94
CA PHE A 83 -10.34 10.08 1.28
C PHE A 83 -10.42 9.13 0.09
N ASN A 84 -9.28 8.77 -0.49
CA ASN A 84 -9.18 7.99 -1.71
C ASN A 84 -8.67 6.57 -1.43
N ASN A 85 -9.12 5.60 -2.20
CA ASN A 85 -8.83 4.18 -1.96
C ASN A 85 -7.36 3.81 -2.17
N VAL A 86 -6.98 2.63 -1.66
CA VAL A 86 -5.61 2.10 -1.65
C VAL A 86 -4.99 1.92 -3.05
N MET A 87 -5.78 1.79 -4.12
CA MET A 87 -5.24 1.64 -5.47
C MET A 87 -4.47 2.89 -5.92
N PHE A 88 -4.92 4.08 -5.49
CA PHE A 88 -4.20 5.33 -5.74
C PHE A 88 -2.90 5.40 -4.92
N SER A 89 -2.87 4.90 -3.69
CA SER A 89 -1.64 4.77 -2.89
C SER A 89 -0.62 3.90 -3.60
N LEU A 90 -1.06 2.74 -4.11
CA LEU A 90 -0.20 1.81 -4.86
C LEU A 90 0.28 2.41 -6.19
N ALA A 91 -0.58 3.16 -6.90
CA ALA A 91 -0.21 3.86 -8.12
C ALA A 91 0.85 4.93 -7.85
N LEU A 92 0.71 5.73 -6.79
CA LEU A 92 1.72 6.70 -6.36
C LEU A 92 3.04 6.02 -5.97
N GLY A 93 2.98 4.91 -5.24
CA GLY A 93 4.16 4.10 -4.93
C GLY A 93 4.87 3.60 -6.20
N LEU A 94 4.12 3.11 -7.18
CA LEU A 94 4.65 2.67 -8.47
C LEU A 94 5.30 3.83 -9.24
N ILE A 95 4.68 5.00 -9.29
CA ILE A 95 5.23 6.21 -9.90
C ILE A 95 6.55 6.58 -9.22
N THR A 96 6.57 6.56 -7.88
CA THR A 96 7.75 6.90 -7.08
C THR A 96 8.95 6.04 -7.46
N ILE A 97 8.80 4.71 -7.42
CA ILE A 97 9.89 3.79 -7.75
C ILE A 97 10.28 3.87 -9.23
N TRP A 98 9.33 4.13 -10.12
CA TRP A 98 9.62 4.30 -11.56
C TRP A 98 10.48 5.53 -11.82
N ILE A 99 10.16 6.69 -11.24
CA ILE A 99 10.97 7.91 -11.35
C ILE A 99 12.39 7.66 -10.81
N ILE A 100 12.49 7.05 -9.63
CA ILE A 100 13.77 6.74 -8.97
C ILE A 100 14.62 5.79 -9.81
N ASP A 101 14.02 4.77 -10.42
CA ASP A 101 14.71 3.81 -11.28
C ASP A 101 15.28 4.45 -12.56
N VAL A 102 14.49 5.32 -13.21
CA VAL A 102 14.93 6.05 -14.41
C VAL A 102 16.13 6.96 -14.11
N LEU A 103 16.19 7.53 -12.92
CA LEU A 103 17.29 8.40 -12.51
C LEU A 103 18.56 7.62 -12.11
N LYS A 104 18.43 6.35 -11.73
CA LYS A 104 19.53 5.51 -11.24
C LYS A 104 20.71 5.42 -12.22
N THR A 105 20.44 5.39 -13.52
CA THR A 105 21.47 5.27 -14.56
C THR A 105 22.09 6.60 -14.96
N LYS A 106 21.54 7.73 -14.50
CA LYS A 106 21.91 9.08 -14.94
C LYS A 106 22.84 9.82 -13.98
N MET A 107 23.11 9.25 -12.79
CA MET A 107 23.86 9.96 -11.75
C MET A 107 24.71 9.00 -10.91
N SER A 108 25.63 9.58 -10.11
CA SER A 108 26.43 8.82 -9.17
C SER A 108 25.58 8.17 -8.08
N ARG A 109 26.05 7.06 -7.51
CA ARG A 109 25.32 6.29 -6.47
C ARG A 109 24.94 7.14 -5.25
N ILE A 110 25.85 8.01 -4.81
CA ILE A 110 25.61 8.88 -3.64
C ILE A 110 24.52 9.89 -3.95
N LEU A 111 24.65 10.59 -5.10
CA LEU A 111 23.65 11.58 -5.55
C LEU A 111 22.27 10.92 -5.76
N TRP A 112 22.24 9.71 -6.31
CA TRP A 112 21.00 8.97 -6.50
C TRP A 112 20.28 8.70 -5.16
N TYR A 113 20.98 8.33 -4.07
CA TYR A 113 20.34 8.13 -2.76
C TYR A 113 19.74 9.45 -2.23
N PHE A 114 20.46 10.58 -2.30
CA PHE A 114 19.93 11.86 -1.85
C PHE A 114 18.69 12.28 -2.66
N ILE A 115 18.74 12.17 -3.98
CA ILE A 115 17.61 12.52 -4.84
C ILE A 115 16.44 11.56 -4.63
N SER A 116 16.68 10.26 -4.44
CA SER A 116 15.61 9.30 -4.18
C SER A 116 14.88 9.62 -2.87
N LEU A 117 15.61 9.98 -1.81
CA LEU A 117 14.98 10.41 -0.54
C LEU A 117 14.17 11.69 -0.70
N THR A 118 14.66 12.66 -1.48
CA THR A 118 13.90 13.88 -1.79
C THR A 118 12.62 13.57 -2.56
N ILE A 119 12.67 12.68 -3.58
CA ILE A 119 11.49 12.25 -4.33
C ILE A 119 10.49 11.55 -3.41
N VAL A 120 10.96 10.65 -2.54
CA VAL A 120 10.09 9.97 -1.57
C VAL A 120 9.41 10.99 -0.65
N ALA A 121 10.16 11.97 -0.11
CA ALA A 121 9.59 12.99 0.75
C ALA A 121 8.50 13.82 0.03
N VAL A 122 8.76 14.25 -1.21
CA VAL A 122 7.77 14.97 -2.03
C VAL A 122 6.55 14.10 -2.29
N MET A 123 6.73 12.83 -2.66
CA MET A 123 5.62 11.92 -2.95
C MET A 123 4.81 11.56 -1.69
N CYS A 124 5.44 11.53 -0.51
CA CYS A 124 4.74 11.42 0.77
C CYS A 124 3.83 12.64 1.01
N LEU A 125 4.30 13.87 0.74
CA LEU A 125 3.45 15.06 0.82
C LEU A 125 2.30 15.02 -0.19
N VAL A 126 2.54 14.54 -1.41
CA VAL A 126 1.49 14.35 -2.42
C VAL A 126 0.45 13.32 -1.94
N ALA A 127 0.88 12.19 -1.36
CA ALA A 127 0.00 11.17 -0.83
C ALA A 127 -0.90 11.71 0.30
N MET A 128 -0.34 12.50 1.21
CA MET A 128 -1.08 13.17 2.29
C MET A 128 -2.06 14.21 1.72
N PHE A 129 -1.63 15.02 0.75
CA PHE A 129 -2.48 16.03 0.11
C PHE A 129 -3.68 15.40 -0.62
N LEU A 130 -3.46 14.29 -1.31
CA LEU A 130 -4.50 13.53 -2.00
C LEU A 130 -5.32 12.64 -1.04
N ALA A 131 -4.99 12.62 0.25
CA ALA A 131 -5.64 11.83 1.28
C ALA A 131 -5.90 10.38 0.84
N VAL A 132 -4.88 9.73 0.28
CA VAL A 132 -4.95 8.33 -0.15
C VAL A 132 -4.85 7.39 1.05
N ASP A 133 -5.49 6.22 0.95
CA ASP A 133 -5.44 5.20 2.00
C ASP A 133 -3.98 4.78 2.30
N TYR A 134 -3.65 4.60 3.57
CA TYR A 134 -2.29 4.41 4.10
C TYR A 134 -1.35 5.62 3.94
N ASP A 135 -1.79 6.78 3.46
CA ASP A 135 -1.03 8.03 3.40
C ASP A 135 0.42 7.85 2.89
N TYR A 136 1.36 8.50 3.55
CA TYR A 136 2.80 8.41 3.26
C TYR A 136 3.41 7.02 3.54
N HIS A 137 2.78 6.19 4.39
CA HIS A 137 3.28 4.85 4.71
C HIS A 137 3.35 3.97 3.47
N ALA A 138 2.37 4.08 2.55
CA ALA A 138 2.36 3.35 1.30
C ALA A 138 3.61 3.64 0.45
N ILE A 139 3.97 4.91 0.34
CA ILE A 139 5.15 5.35 -0.45
C ILE A 139 6.44 4.81 0.18
N ILE A 140 6.57 4.92 1.51
CA ILE A 140 7.75 4.45 2.24
C ILE A 140 7.92 2.94 2.09
N ILE A 141 6.85 2.16 2.26
CA ILE A 141 6.90 0.69 2.17
C ILE A 141 7.28 0.25 0.77
N VAL A 142 6.64 0.80 -0.28
CA VAL A 142 6.96 0.46 -1.67
C VAL A 142 8.40 0.83 -2.00
N TYR A 143 8.90 2.00 -1.53
CA TYR A 143 10.29 2.40 -1.71
C TYR A 143 11.27 1.47 -1.00
N LEU A 144 11.01 1.09 0.26
CA LEU A 144 11.87 0.18 1.01
C LEU A 144 11.94 -1.21 0.36
N LEU A 145 10.79 -1.75 -0.06
CA LEU A 145 10.73 -3.02 -0.77
C LEU A 145 11.48 -2.96 -2.12
N TYR A 146 11.45 -1.82 -2.82
CA TYR A 146 12.18 -1.61 -4.07
C TYR A 146 13.70 -1.50 -3.86
N VAL A 147 14.16 -0.61 -2.96
CA VAL A 147 15.60 -0.35 -2.75
C VAL A 147 16.30 -1.55 -2.12
N LEU A 148 15.60 -2.28 -1.26
CA LEU A 148 16.11 -3.45 -0.55
C LEU A 148 15.64 -4.77 -1.17
N TYR A 149 15.24 -4.78 -2.44
CA TYR A 149 14.70 -5.95 -3.13
C TYR A 149 15.60 -7.19 -3.00
N ASN A 150 16.93 -7.01 -3.11
CA ASN A 150 17.92 -8.09 -2.94
C ASN A 150 18.24 -8.40 -1.47
N LYS A 151 17.58 -7.77 -0.51
CA LYS A 151 17.75 -7.97 0.94
C LYS A 151 16.39 -8.16 1.62
N PRO A 152 15.68 -9.27 1.35
CA PRO A 152 14.28 -9.42 1.72
C PRO A 152 14.04 -9.30 3.23
N VAL A 153 14.91 -9.85 4.07
CA VAL A 153 14.77 -9.75 5.53
C VAL A 153 14.84 -8.29 5.99
N LEU A 154 15.81 -7.52 5.47
CA LEU A 154 15.95 -6.11 5.86
C LEU A 154 14.78 -5.26 5.33
N SER A 155 14.31 -5.52 4.11
CA SER A 155 13.17 -4.81 3.54
C SER A 155 11.89 -5.04 4.32
N VAL A 156 11.65 -6.26 4.77
CA VAL A 156 10.50 -6.65 5.60
C VAL A 156 10.57 -6.00 6.98
N ILE A 157 11.73 -6.05 7.66
CA ILE A 157 11.89 -5.43 8.98
C ILE A 157 11.64 -3.92 8.91
N LEU A 158 12.29 -3.22 7.98
CA LEU A 158 12.13 -1.77 7.85
C LEU A 158 10.72 -1.39 7.35
N GLY A 159 10.16 -2.18 6.45
CA GLY A 159 8.77 -2.01 5.99
C GLY A 159 7.77 -2.13 7.14
N TYR A 160 7.91 -3.15 7.99
CA TYR A 160 7.06 -3.31 9.16
C TYR A 160 7.25 -2.17 10.18
N LEU A 161 8.48 -1.75 10.45
CA LEU A 161 8.76 -0.64 11.36
C LEU A 161 8.13 0.68 10.89
N SER A 162 7.99 0.89 9.58
CA SER A 162 7.34 2.08 9.03
C SER A 162 5.83 2.13 9.28
N ILE A 163 5.19 0.99 9.57
CA ILE A 163 3.75 0.86 9.84
C ILE A 163 3.47 0.13 11.16
N ILE A 164 4.35 0.26 12.13
CA ILE A 164 4.29 -0.48 13.41
C ILE A 164 2.97 -0.29 14.18
N LYS A 165 2.23 0.78 13.90
CA LYS A 165 0.89 1.03 14.46
C LYS A 165 -0.09 -0.07 14.09
N GLU A 166 0.09 -0.70 12.93
CA GLU A 166 -0.71 -1.81 12.43
C GLU A 166 -0.09 -3.13 12.87
N LEU A 167 -0.27 -3.48 14.14
CA LEU A 167 0.39 -4.62 14.76
C LEU A 167 0.33 -5.89 13.88
N TRP A 168 -0.85 -6.25 13.39
CA TRP A 168 -1.06 -7.48 12.63
C TRP A 168 -0.50 -7.45 11.20
N ALA A 169 -0.01 -6.30 10.72
CA ALA A 169 0.67 -6.21 9.42
C ALA A 169 1.94 -7.07 9.37
N PHE A 170 2.55 -7.42 10.55
CA PHE A 170 3.73 -8.29 10.60
C PHE A 170 3.49 -9.65 9.93
N LEU A 171 2.26 -10.19 9.99
CA LEU A 171 1.92 -11.44 9.31
C LEU A 171 2.03 -11.30 7.78
N GLY A 172 1.56 -10.17 7.21
CA GLY A 172 1.70 -9.89 5.79
C GLY A 172 3.17 -9.79 5.36
N PHE A 173 3.99 -9.11 6.16
CA PHE A 173 5.43 -9.05 5.93
C PHE A 173 6.12 -10.42 6.11
N GLY A 174 5.64 -11.24 7.03
CA GLY A 174 6.09 -12.64 7.19
C GLY A 174 5.85 -13.48 5.93
N PHE A 175 4.67 -13.35 5.31
CA PHE A 175 4.35 -14.04 4.05
C PHE A 175 5.26 -13.59 2.89
N ILE A 176 5.71 -12.33 2.86
CA ILE A 176 6.67 -11.86 1.86
C ILE A 176 7.98 -12.63 1.93
N LEU A 177 8.46 -12.99 3.14
CA LEU A 177 9.69 -13.80 3.30
C LEU A 177 9.53 -15.24 2.83
N MET A 178 8.31 -15.75 2.73
CA MET A 178 8.03 -17.10 2.24
C MET A 178 7.85 -17.15 0.71
N TYR A 179 7.81 -16.00 0.06
CA TYR A 179 7.70 -15.91 -1.40
C TYR A 179 9.05 -16.22 -2.06
N ASN A 180 9.05 -17.19 -3.01
CA ASN A 180 10.21 -17.62 -3.80
C ASN A 180 10.16 -17.06 -5.22
#